data_1ae7b2289646a45bfc31c09a979cba71
#
_entry.id   1ae7b2289646a45bfc31c09a979cba71
#
_cell.length_a   1.000
_cell.length_b   1.000
_cell.length_c   1.000
_cell.angle_alpha   90.00
_cell.angle_beta   90.00
_cell.angle_gamma   90.00
#
_symmetry.space_group_name_H-M   'P 1'
#
loop_
_entity.id
_entity.type
_entity.pdbx_description
1 polymer ?
#
loop_
_entity_poly.entity_id
_entity_poly.type
_entity_poly.pdbx_seq_one_letter_code
_entity_poly.pdbx_strand_id
1 'polypeptide(L)'
;MKLNEIKQIDVGGDLLANYWPEDEYCFSEWVTLSIGVKGEEGSTYFNLLVCTPEWISRKLDSAQSVWGRHMLIIRKYDTELIESEVNKKLQELLEIFTGDDDLKFSEKIARYAHWEYEDYVSKSL
;
A
#
# COMPACT_ATOMS: atom_id res chain seq x y z
N MET A 1 10.21 -20.82 -8.30
CA MET A 1 9.27 -19.86 -7.75
C MET A 1 9.95 -18.50 -7.59
N LYS A 2 9.36 -17.45 -8.13
CA LYS A 2 9.88 -16.10 -7.98
C LYS A 2 9.42 -15.50 -6.66
N LEU A 3 10.36 -14.89 -5.93
CA LEU A 3 10.05 -14.21 -4.68
C LEU A 3 9.89 -12.71 -4.95
N ASN A 4 8.76 -12.17 -4.53
CA ASN A 4 8.51 -10.74 -4.59
C ASN A 4 8.92 -10.08 -3.28
N GLU A 5 9.36 -8.84 -3.37
CA GLU A 5 9.74 -8.04 -2.21
C GLU A 5 9.27 -6.60 -2.39
N ILE A 6 9.13 -5.90 -1.28
CA ILE A 6 8.90 -4.45 -1.31
C ILE A 6 10.27 -3.81 -1.47
N LYS A 7 10.49 -3.20 -2.63
CA LYS A 7 11.78 -2.57 -2.96
C LYS A 7 11.91 -1.16 -2.42
N GLN A 8 10.78 -0.46 -2.30
CA GLN A 8 10.78 0.92 -1.82
C GLN A 8 9.39 1.29 -1.32
N ILE A 9 9.34 2.15 -0.32
CA ILE A 9 8.11 2.70 0.22
C ILE A 9 8.27 4.22 0.22
N ASP A 10 7.36 4.90 -0.49
CA ASP A 10 7.38 6.36 -0.64
C ASP A 10 6.11 6.98 -0.09
N VAL A 11 6.23 8.19 0.41
CA VAL A 11 5.10 9.01 0.86
C VAL A 11 5.25 10.39 0.24
N GLY A 12 4.33 10.75 -0.67
CA GLY A 12 4.35 12.07 -1.29
C GLY A 12 5.63 12.40 -2.04
N GLY A 13 6.31 11.40 -2.60
CA GLY A 13 7.55 11.59 -3.33
C GLY A 13 8.82 11.46 -2.47
N ASP A 14 8.68 11.39 -1.15
CA ASP A 14 9.79 11.19 -0.23
C ASP A 14 9.85 9.73 0.21
N LEU A 15 11.05 9.26 0.59
CA LEU A 15 11.16 7.95 1.22
C LEU A 15 10.40 7.94 2.54
N LEU A 16 9.80 6.82 2.88
CA LEU A 16 9.04 6.67 4.12
C LEU A 16 9.82 7.17 5.35
N ALA A 17 11.10 6.82 5.43
CA ALA A 17 11.94 7.21 6.58
C ALA A 17 12.16 8.71 6.68
N ASN A 18 11.95 9.46 5.60
CA ASN A 18 12.20 10.91 5.53
C ASN A 18 10.92 11.75 5.60
N TYR A 19 9.77 11.10 5.70
CA TYR A 19 8.49 11.79 5.76
C TYR A 19 7.91 11.73 7.18
N TRP A 20 7.35 12.84 7.63
CA TRP A 20 6.62 12.92 8.89
C TRP A 20 5.45 13.89 8.74
N PRO A 21 4.22 13.48 9.09
CA PRO A 21 3.06 14.38 9.00
C PRO A 21 3.12 15.48 10.05
N GLU A 22 2.42 16.57 9.80
CA GLU A 22 2.32 17.68 10.75
C GLU A 22 1.71 17.22 12.06
N ASP A 23 0.65 16.42 12.02
CA ASP A 23 0.00 15.83 13.21
C ASP A 23 0.08 14.31 13.11
N GLU A 24 0.90 13.70 13.94
CA GLU A 24 1.13 12.26 13.92
C GLU A 24 -0.06 11.43 14.39
N TYR A 25 -1.03 12.04 15.08
CA TYR A 25 -2.24 11.37 15.55
C TYR A 25 -3.44 11.60 14.63
N CYS A 26 -3.37 12.57 13.74
CA CYS A 26 -4.46 12.89 12.82
C CYS A 26 -3.93 13.16 11.43
N PHE A 27 -3.90 12.12 10.60
CA PHE A 27 -3.40 12.25 9.23
C PHE A 27 -4.02 11.19 8.33
N SER A 28 -3.92 11.47 7.03
CA SER A 28 -4.09 10.46 5.97
C SER A 28 -3.04 10.76 4.91
N GLU A 29 -2.31 9.74 4.49
CA GLU A 29 -1.28 9.87 3.46
C GLU A 29 -1.30 8.69 2.52
N TRP A 30 -1.14 8.97 1.24
CA TRP A 30 -0.97 7.93 0.24
C TRP A 30 0.47 7.43 0.28
N VAL A 31 0.60 6.15 0.51
CA VAL A 31 1.90 5.47 0.56
C VAL A 31 2.01 4.61 -0.68
N THR A 32 3.10 4.77 -1.42
CA THR A 32 3.37 4.00 -2.63
C THR A 32 4.33 2.87 -2.31
N LEU A 33 3.90 1.66 -2.61
CA LEU A 33 4.71 0.45 -2.44
C LEU A 33 5.23 0.03 -3.81
N SER A 34 6.55 -0.06 -3.95
CA SER A 34 7.20 -0.58 -5.16
C SER A 34 7.51 -2.05 -4.90
N ILE A 35 6.78 -2.94 -5.56
CA ILE A 35 6.90 -4.39 -5.35
C ILE A 35 7.41 -5.04 -6.61
N GLY A 36 8.43 -5.86 -6.50
CA GLY A 36 9.01 -6.56 -7.63
C GLY A 36 9.73 -7.83 -7.20
N VAL A 37 10.25 -8.54 -8.18
CA VAL A 37 10.96 -9.80 -7.94
C VAL A 37 12.33 -9.53 -7.34
N LYS A 38 12.62 -10.22 -6.25
CA LYS A 38 13.91 -10.10 -5.57
C LYS A 38 15.07 -10.41 -6.52
N GLY A 39 16.04 -9.49 -6.56
CA GLY A 39 17.21 -9.64 -7.41
C GLY A 39 17.03 -9.19 -8.84
N GLU A 40 15.82 -8.83 -9.26
CA GLU A 40 15.55 -8.33 -10.61
C GLU A 40 15.26 -6.83 -10.56
N GLU A 41 15.53 -6.14 -11.68
CA GLU A 41 15.17 -4.75 -11.83
C GLU A 41 13.68 -4.63 -12.12
N GLY A 42 13.13 -3.47 -11.83
CA GLY A 42 11.72 -3.18 -12.08
C GLY A 42 10.82 -3.49 -10.90
N SER A 43 9.68 -2.85 -10.92
CA SER A 43 8.67 -3.01 -9.87
C SER A 43 7.31 -2.56 -10.39
N THR A 44 6.26 -3.01 -9.71
CA THR A 44 4.89 -2.57 -9.92
C THR A 44 4.48 -1.74 -8.72
N TYR A 45 3.74 -0.66 -8.95
CA TYR A 45 3.36 0.28 -7.90
C TYR A 45 1.97 -0.01 -7.37
N PHE A 46 1.86 0.04 -6.04
CA PHE A 46 0.60 -0.12 -5.33
C PHE A 46 0.47 1.04 -4.35
N ASN A 47 -0.72 1.63 -4.27
CA ASN A 47 -0.98 2.77 -3.40
C ASN A 47 -1.87 2.37 -2.24
N LEU A 48 -1.46 2.71 -1.04
CA LEU A 48 -2.14 2.40 0.20
C LEU A 48 -2.42 3.69 0.96
N LEU A 49 -3.65 3.90 1.38
CA LEU A 49 -3.96 5.04 2.23
C LEU A 49 -3.69 4.67 3.69
N VAL A 50 -2.69 5.29 4.28
CA VAL A 50 -2.40 5.11 5.70
C VAL A 50 -3.03 6.28 6.45
N CYS A 51 -3.83 5.98 7.44
CA CYS A 51 -4.55 7.02 8.19
C CYS A 51 -4.77 6.60 9.64
N THR A 52 -5.26 7.56 10.44
CA THR A 52 -5.54 7.35 11.85
C THR A 52 -7.04 7.37 12.12
N PRO A 53 -7.50 6.75 13.22
CA PRO A 53 -8.89 6.84 13.63
C PRO A 53 -9.36 8.29 13.82
N GLU A 54 -8.50 9.16 14.32
CA GLU A 54 -8.81 10.58 14.52
C GLU A 54 -9.13 11.27 13.20
N TRP A 55 -8.32 10.99 12.14
CA TRP A 55 -8.58 11.54 10.82
C TRP A 55 -9.93 11.05 10.28
N ILE A 56 -10.22 9.75 10.44
CA ILE A 56 -11.49 9.17 9.99
C ILE A 56 -12.66 9.85 10.71
N SER A 57 -12.55 10.03 12.02
CA SER A 57 -13.58 10.66 12.83
C SER A 57 -13.87 12.09 12.35
N ARG A 58 -12.83 12.88 12.10
CA ARG A 58 -12.98 14.24 11.59
C ARG A 58 -13.57 14.26 10.19
N LYS A 59 -13.17 13.32 9.35
CA LYS A 59 -13.70 13.20 7.99
C LYS A 59 -15.20 12.88 8.01
N LEU A 60 -15.63 12.04 8.95
CA LEU A 60 -17.04 11.69 9.12
C LEU A 60 -17.89 12.88 9.56
N ASP A 61 -17.32 13.84 10.27
CA ASP A 61 -18.04 15.06 10.67
C ASP A 61 -18.44 15.90 9.46
N SER A 62 -17.65 15.89 8.38
CA SER A 62 -17.94 16.67 7.17
C SER A 62 -18.56 15.84 6.05
N ALA A 63 -18.14 14.60 5.88
CA ALA A 63 -18.53 13.75 4.75
C ALA A 63 -19.62 12.72 5.07
N GLN A 64 -19.92 12.50 6.35
CA GLN A 64 -20.90 11.52 6.86
C GLN A 64 -20.55 10.05 6.56
N SER A 65 -19.64 9.77 5.64
CA SER A 65 -19.21 8.41 5.33
C SER A 65 -17.81 8.43 4.74
N VAL A 66 -17.10 7.31 4.91
CA VAL A 66 -15.75 7.11 4.36
C VAL A 66 -15.67 5.68 3.84
N TRP A 67 -15.22 5.53 2.61
CA TRP A 67 -14.95 4.21 2.04
C TRP A 67 -13.60 3.71 2.55
N GLY A 68 -13.60 2.47 3.05
CA GLY A 68 -12.42 1.89 3.69
C GLY A 68 -11.53 1.03 2.82
N ARG A 69 -11.73 1.04 1.50
CA ARG A 69 -10.91 0.23 0.59
C ARG A 69 -9.48 0.75 0.53
N HIS A 70 -8.53 -0.17 0.54
CA HIS A 70 -7.09 0.11 0.42
C HIS A 70 -6.57 1.01 1.54
N MET A 71 -7.08 0.81 2.75
CA MET A 71 -6.66 1.55 3.93
C MET A 71 -5.87 0.68 4.90
N LEU A 72 -4.82 1.27 5.46
CA LEU A 72 -4.17 0.77 6.66
C LEU A 72 -4.41 1.80 7.76
N ILE A 73 -5.11 1.39 8.81
CA ILE A 73 -5.48 2.28 9.90
C ILE A 73 -4.54 2.02 11.07
N ILE A 74 -3.79 3.05 11.48
CA ILE A 74 -2.87 2.97 12.61
C ILE A 74 -3.20 4.10 13.58
N ARG A 75 -2.86 3.91 14.86
CA ARG A 75 -3.20 4.89 15.89
C ARG A 75 -2.39 6.17 15.77
N LYS A 76 -1.13 6.05 15.40
CA LYS A 76 -0.16 7.13 15.38
C LYS A 76 0.83 6.88 14.26
N TYR A 77 1.35 7.93 13.63
CA TYR A 77 2.35 7.78 12.58
C TYR A 77 3.60 7.08 13.13
N ASP A 78 4.00 6.00 12.47
CA ASP A 78 5.11 5.16 12.91
C ASP A 78 5.67 4.47 11.67
N THR A 79 6.86 4.89 11.23
CA THR A 79 7.48 4.37 10.00
C THR A 79 7.82 2.89 10.12
N GLU A 80 8.29 2.45 11.29
CA GLU A 80 8.63 1.04 11.50
C GLU A 80 7.38 0.16 11.47
N LEU A 81 6.28 0.64 12.06
CA LEU A 81 5.02 -0.07 12.04
C LEU A 81 4.48 -0.20 10.62
N ILE A 82 4.49 0.89 9.87
CA ILE A 82 4.03 0.88 8.46
C ILE A 82 4.85 -0.14 7.67
N GLU A 83 6.16 -0.08 7.76
CA GLU A 83 7.05 -0.99 7.04
C GLU A 83 6.79 -2.45 7.45
N SER A 84 6.69 -2.73 8.74
CA SER A 84 6.46 -4.09 9.21
C SER A 84 5.09 -4.63 8.80
N GLU A 85 4.04 -3.80 8.84
CA GLU A 85 2.70 -4.23 8.45
C GLU A 85 2.61 -4.56 6.96
N VAL A 86 3.19 -3.73 6.09
CA VAL A 86 3.14 -4.00 4.65
C VAL A 86 3.99 -5.21 4.29
N ASN A 87 5.15 -5.40 4.91
CA ASN A 87 5.97 -6.59 4.68
C ASN A 87 5.28 -7.85 5.19
N LYS A 88 4.66 -7.78 6.35
CA LYS A 88 3.90 -8.90 6.91
C LYS A 88 2.76 -9.31 5.98
N LYS A 89 2.03 -8.35 5.44
CA LYS A 89 0.93 -8.62 4.50
C LYS A 89 1.47 -9.27 3.22
N LEU A 90 2.58 -8.78 2.68
CA LEU A 90 3.19 -9.38 1.50
C LEU A 90 3.59 -10.83 1.78
N GLN A 91 4.19 -11.12 2.93
CA GLN A 91 4.58 -12.49 3.30
C GLN A 91 3.36 -13.39 3.44
N GLU A 92 2.27 -12.93 4.03
CA GLU A 92 1.03 -13.68 4.11
C GLU A 92 0.52 -14.06 2.72
N LEU A 93 0.57 -13.13 1.77
CA LEU A 93 0.12 -13.38 0.41
C LEU A 93 1.04 -14.34 -0.33
N LEU A 94 2.35 -14.27 -0.11
CA LEU A 94 3.31 -15.20 -0.69
C LEU A 94 3.09 -16.64 -0.20
N GLU A 95 2.70 -16.80 1.05
CA GLU A 95 2.45 -18.12 1.63
C GLU A 95 1.22 -18.80 1.04
N ILE A 96 0.19 -18.03 0.70
CA ILE A 96 -1.05 -18.60 0.15
C ILE A 96 -1.06 -18.65 -1.38
N PHE A 97 -0.16 -17.91 -2.04
CA PHE A 97 -0.06 -17.90 -3.50
C PHE A 97 1.07 -18.82 -3.95
N THR A 98 0.70 -19.90 -4.65
CA THR A 98 1.66 -20.93 -5.06
C THR A 98 2.04 -20.89 -6.53
N GLY A 99 1.49 -19.97 -7.31
CA GLY A 99 1.76 -19.85 -8.74
C GLY A 99 2.90 -18.91 -9.06
N ASP A 100 3.36 -18.94 -10.30
CA ASP A 100 4.39 -18.02 -10.81
C ASP A 100 3.82 -16.89 -11.67
N ASP A 101 2.50 -16.77 -11.72
CA ASP A 101 1.81 -15.74 -12.51
C ASP A 101 1.83 -14.41 -11.77
N ASP A 102 2.71 -13.51 -12.20
CA ASP A 102 2.86 -12.18 -11.59
C ASP A 102 1.58 -11.36 -11.66
N LEU A 103 0.78 -11.51 -12.71
CA LEU A 103 -0.50 -10.81 -12.84
C LEU A 103 -1.48 -11.25 -11.75
N LYS A 104 -1.59 -12.56 -11.54
CA LYS A 104 -2.47 -13.09 -10.49
C LYS A 104 -2.00 -12.68 -9.10
N PHE A 105 -0.69 -12.63 -8.89
CA PHE A 105 -0.15 -12.17 -7.62
C PHE A 105 -0.46 -10.69 -7.39
N SER A 106 -0.33 -9.86 -8.43
CA SER A 106 -0.71 -8.44 -8.36
C SER A 106 -2.19 -8.27 -8.03
N GLU A 107 -3.07 -9.12 -8.57
CA GLU A 107 -4.49 -9.11 -8.23
C GLU A 107 -4.74 -9.43 -6.76
N LYS A 108 -3.93 -10.29 -6.15
CA LYS A 108 -4.01 -10.59 -4.72
C LYS A 108 -3.61 -9.39 -3.87
N ILE A 109 -2.51 -8.73 -4.25
CA ILE A 109 -2.06 -7.52 -3.56
C ILE A 109 -3.11 -6.41 -3.70
N ALA A 110 -3.78 -6.34 -4.84
CA ALA A 110 -4.80 -5.32 -5.13
C ALA A 110 -5.99 -5.35 -4.16
N ARG A 111 -6.15 -6.41 -3.37
CA ARG A 111 -7.17 -6.48 -2.32
C ARG A 111 -6.84 -5.53 -1.17
N TYR A 112 -5.56 -5.19 -0.99
CA TYR A 112 -5.07 -4.41 0.15
C TYR A 112 -4.53 -3.04 -0.24
N ALA A 113 -3.96 -2.91 -1.45
CA ALA A 113 -3.42 -1.66 -1.94
C ALA A 113 -3.80 -1.47 -3.41
N HIS A 114 -4.10 -0.24 -3.80
CA HIS A 114 -4.55 0.05 -5.16
C HIS A 114 -3.42 -0.24 -6.16
N TRP A 115 -3.64 -1.20 -7.05
CA TRP A 115 -2.70 -1.57 -8.11
C TRP A 115 -2.80 -0.56 -9.25
N GLU A 116 -1.66 -0.06 -9.73
CA GLU A 116 -1.62 0.93 -10.81
C GLU A 116 -2.33 0.49 -12.09
N TYR A 117 -2.45 -0.82 -12.32
CA TYR A 117 -3.15 -1.39 -13.46
C TYR A 117 -4.53 -1.94 -13.13
N GLU A 118 -5.06 -1.67 -11.94
CA GLU A 118 -6.42 -2.08 -11.59
C GLU A 118 -7.41 -1.41 -12.54
N ASP A 119 -8.28 -2.21 -13.14
CA ASP A 119 -9.26 -1.77 -14.14
C ASP A 119 -8.63 -1.14 -15.40
N TYR A 120 -7.33 -1.39 -15.63
CA TYR A 120 -6.67 -0.91 -16.83
C TYR A 120 -7.22 -1.61 -18.07
N VAL A 121 -7.65 -0.80 -19.02
CA VAL A 121 -8.14 -1.29 -20.32
C VAL A 121 -7.21 -0.74 -21.39
N SER A 122 -6.57 -1.63 -22.14
CA SER A 122 -5.72 -1.21 -23.27
C SER A 122 -6.56 -0.49 -24.32
N LYS A 123 -6.08 0.68 -24.74
CA LYS A 123 -6.71 1.44 -25.83
C LYS A 123 -6.22 1.01 -27.20
N SER A 124 -5.24 0.12 -27.26
CA SER A 124 -4.76 -0.40 -28.55
C SER A 124 -5.76 -1.41 -29.07
N LEU A 125 -6.26 -1.16 -30.24
CA LEU A 125 -7.18 -2.03 -30.93
C LEU A 125 -6.49 -2.68 -32.12
#